data_1c1a7188f28a4f15fe46c8a333a7533a
#
_entry.id   1c1a7188f28a4f15fe46c8a333a7533a
#
_cell.length_a   1.000
_cell.length_b   1.000
_cell.length_c   1.000
_cell.angle_alpha   90.00
_cell.angle_beta   90.00
_cell.angle_gamma   90.00
#
_symmetry.space_group_name_H-M   'P 1'
#
loop_
_entity.id
_entity.type
_entity.pdbx_description
1 polymer ?
#
loop_
_entity_poly.entity_id
_entity_poly.type
_entity_poly.pdbx_seq_one_letter_code
_entity_poly.pdbx_strand_id
1 'polypeptide(L)'
;METLVRRLGRIFSLTKNSGRRPAEHRFSRRTARLEAALDVWLKDKGWRVPVRTVGEAAERLGTDTGTLHAYFRDRIGMDFRTWRNRLRLEDAKQMLLEHPEMEAAEVGRRAGFSNRSNFARQFLAYTGCKPAQWREEARMSRDSRAPENDYV
;
A
#
# COMPACT_ATOMS: atom_id res chain seq x y z
N MET A 1 18.60 -5.89 -10.27
CA MET A 1 17.56 -6.25 -9.30
C MET A 1 16.51 -5.16 -9.27
N GLU A 2 15.25 -5.53 -9.40
CA GLU A 2 14.15 -4.60 -9.27
C GLU A 2 13.87 -4.30 -7.80
N THR A 3 13.71 -3.01 -7.46
CA THR A 3 13.42 -2.60 -6.08
C THR A 3 11.99 -3.01 -5.67
N LEU A 4 11.78 -3.25 -4.38
CA LEU A 4 10.47 -3.61 -3.83
C LEU A 4 9.41 -2.54 -4.14
N VAL A 5 9.79 -1.27 -4.11
CA VAL A 5 8.89 -0.15 -4.42
C VAL A 5 8.40 -0.19 -5.87
N ARG A 6 9.26 -0.53 -6.84
CA ARG A 6 8.88 -0.68 -8.25
C ARG A 6 7.95 -1.88 -8.46
N ARG A 7 8.22 -2.99 -7.78
CA ARG A 7 7.38 -4.19 -7.83
C ARG A 7 5.97 -3.91 -7.29
N LEU A 8 5.86 -3.26 -6.14
CA LEU A 8 4.57 -2.86 -5.57
C LEU A 8 3.86 -1.80 -6.43
N GLY A 9 4.60 -0.86 -7.00
CA GLY A 9 4.06 0.11 -7.94
C GLY A 9 3.39 -0.56 -9.13
N ARG A 10 3.97 -1.60 -9.71
CA ARG A 10 3.36 -2.36 -10.82
C ARG A 10 2.11 -3.12 -10.42
N ILE A 11 2.07 -3.71 -9.23
CA ILE A 11 0.88 -4.41 -8.71
C ILE A 11 -0.32 -3.45 -8.64
N PHE A 12 -0.07 -2.20 -8.26
CA PHE A 12 -1.13 -1.19 -8.13
C PHE A 12 -1.39 -0.38 -9.42
N SER A 13 -0.50 -0.45 -10.40
CA SER A 13 -0.56 0.32 -11.67
C SER A 13 -1.15 -0.48 -12.82
N LEU A 14 -2.20 -1.23 -12.63
CA LEU A 14 -2.87 -1.99 -13.69
C LEU A 14 -3.66 -1.13 -14.71
N THR A 15 -3.34 0.17 -14.85
CA THR A 15 -3.96 1.01 -15.89
C THR A 15 -3.00 2.03 -16.48
N LYS A 16 -2.75 1.85 -17.78
CA LYS A 16 -2.19 2.78 -18.78
C LYS A 16 -0.70 3.09 -18.73
N ASN A 17 -0.02 2.28 -19.53
CA ASN A 17 1.22 2.64 -20.23
C ASN A 17 0.94 3.81 -21.18
N SER A 18 1.38 5.01 -20.83
CA SER A 18 1.53 6.13 -21.76
C SER A 18 3.00 6.31 -22.02
N GLY A 19 3.46 5.85 -23.18
CA GLY A 19 4.84 5.99 -23.61
C GLY A 19 5.30 7.45 -23.67
N ARG A 20 6.05 7.87 -22.66
CA ARG A 20 6.96 9.01 -22.72
C ARG A 20 8.30 8.55 -22.20
N ARG A 21 9.29 8.54 -23.11
CA ARG A 21 10.69 8.31 -22.75
C ARG A 21 11.14 9.39 -21.77
N PRO A 22 11.66 9.06 -20.59
CA PRO A 22 12.16 10.05 -19.65
C PRO A 22 13.52 10.58 -20.11
N ALA A 23 13.79 11.84 -19.78
CA ALA A 23 15.13 12.42 -19.86
C ALA A 23 16.03 11.69 -18.83
N GLU A 24 16.80 10.74 -19.29
CA GLU A 24 17.45 9.69 -18.49
C GLU A 24 18.63 10.14 -17.62
N HIS A 25 19.10 11.38 -17.71
CA HIS A 25 20.42 11.73 -17.13
C HIS A 25 20.45 12.61 -15.88
N ARG A 26 19.35 13.23 -15.44
CA ARG A 26 19.33 14.02 -14.19
C ARG A 26 18.71 13.30 -12.98
N PHE A 27 18.08 12.17 -13.20
CA PHE A 27 17.34 11.42 -12.17
C PHE A 27 18.20 10.41 -11.40
N SER A 28 19.40 10.08 -11.86
CA SER A 28 20.07 8.86 -11.46
C SER A 28 20.43 8.74 -9.96
N ARG A 29 21.03 9.76 -9.35
CA ARG A 29 21.48 9.65 -7.94
C ARG A 29 20.39 9.96 -6.91
N ARG A 30 19.58 10.98 -7.17
CA ARG A 30 18.48 11.36 -6.27
C ARG A 30 17.39 10.29 -6.25
N THR A 31 17.06 9.77 -7.42
CA THR A 31 16.10 8.67 -7.58
C THR A 31 16.59 7.39 -6.89
N ALA A 32 17.84 7.02 -7.05
CA ALA A 32 18.40 5.85 -6.39
C ALA A 32 18.39 5.97 -4.86
N ARG A 33 18.70 7.15 -4.32
CA ARG A 33 18.59 7.41 -2.87
C ARG A 33 17.16 7.33 -2.38
N LEU A 34 16.20 7.89 -3.11
CA LEU A 34 14.79 7.82 -2.78
C LEU A 34 14.28 6.38 -2.84
N GLU A 35 14.65 5.61 -3.86
CA GLU A 35 14.29 4.19 -3.96
C GLU A 35 14.83 3.38 -2.78
N ALA A 36 16.08 3.59 -2.40
CA ALA A 36 16.66 2.94 -1.23
C ALA A 36 15.94 3.33 0.08
N ALA A 37 15.59 4.61 0.25
CA ALA A 37 14.83 5.08 1.39
C ALA A 37 13.41 4.50 1.43
N LEU A 38 12.75 4.40 0.27
CA LEU A 38 11.43 3.78 0.15
C LEU A 38 11.47 2.28 0.43
N ASP A 39 12.52 1.57 0.02
CA ASP A 39 12.69 0.15 0.33
C ASP A 39 12.86 -0.10 1.84
N VAL A 40 13.63 0.73 2.54
CA VAL A 40 13.72 0.68 4.01
C VAL A 40 12.36 1.00 4.65
N TRP A 41 11.72 2.08 4.20
CA TRP A 41 10.41 2.50 4.68
C TRP A 41 9.33 1.41 4.50
N LEU A 42 9.38 0.66 3.39
CA LEU A 42 8.49 -0.49 3.15
C LEU A 42 8.77 -1.65 4.11
N LYS A 43 10.04 -2.00 4.33
CA LYS A 43 10.42 -3.05 5.27
C LYS A 43 9.98 -2.74 6.70
N ASP A 44 10.07 -1.48 7.09
CA ASP A 44 9.68 -1.00 8.42
C ASP A 44 8.17 -0.72 8.54
N LYS A 45 7.38 -1.06 7.52
CA LYS A 45 5.94 -0.76 7.46
C LYS A 45 5.63 0.72 7.70
N GLY A 46 6.43 1.60 7.11
CA GLY A 46 6.35 3.05 7.29
C GLY A 46 4.99 3.66 6.94
N TRP A 47 4.16 2.97 6.15
CA TRP A 47 2.77 3.38 5.88
C TRP A 47 1.88 3.42 7.12
N ARG A 48 2.21 2.66 8.17
CA ARG A 48 1.48 2.65 9.44
C ARG A 48 1.70 3.91 10.26
N VAL A 49 2.84 4.58 10.04
CA VAL A 49 3.20 5.79 10.77
C VAL A 49 2.33 6.96 10.29
N PRO A 50 1.70 7.72 11.19
CA PRO A 50 0.98 8.92 10.82
C PRO A 50 1.91 9.95 10.18
N VAL A 51 1.55 10.41 9.00
CA VAL A 51 2.20 11.52 8.30
C VAL A 51 1.10 12.46 7.84
N ARG A 52 1.17 13.71 8.25
CA ARG A 52 0.11 14.71 8.01
C ARG A 52 0.17 15.27 6.61
N THR A 53 1.38 15.50 6.10
CA THR A 53 1.60 16.14 4.80
C THR A 53 2.58 15.35 3.93
N VAL A 54 2.54 15.58 2.64
CA VAL A 54 3.53 15.01 1.70
C VAL A 54 4.93 15.60 1.97
N GLY A 55 5.00 16.84 2.44
CA GLY A 55 6.27 17.46 2.87
C GLY A 55 6.93 16.69 4.01
N GLU A 56 6.18 16.35 5.06
CA GLU A 56 6.68 15.53 6.17
C GLU A 56 7.14 14.13 5.69
N ALA A 57 6.41 13.55 4.72
CA ALA A 57 6.82 12.28 4.13
C ALA A 57 8.15 12.40 3.37
N ALA A 58 8.30 13.47 2.57
CA ALA A 58 9.53 13.74 1.83
C ALA A 58 10.73 13.93 2.77
N GLU A 59 10.58 14.71 3.84
CA GLU A 59 11.62 14.89 4.86
C GLU A 59 12.06 13.57 5.47
N ARG A 60 11.12 12.71 5.86
CA ARG A 60 11.42 11.38 6.43
C ARG A 60 12.12 10.46 5.44
N LEU A 61 11.86 10.63 4.14
CA LEU A 61 12.53 9.89 3.06
C LEU A 61 13.83 10.56 2.59
N GLY A 62 14.26 11.64 3.24
CA GLY A 62 15.49 12.37 2.90
C GLY A 62 15.46 13.04 1.54
N THR A 63 14.28 13.49 1.09
CA THR A 63 14.08 14.14 -0.20
C THR A 63 13.18 15.38 -0.06
N ASP A 64 12.99 16.08 -1.17
CA ASP A 64 12.03 17.20 -1.25
C ASP A 64 10.70 16.74 -1.88
N THR A 65 9.66 17.53 -1.66
CA THR A 65 8.30 17.25 -2.15
C THR A 65 8.23 17.15 -3.67
N GLY A 66 8.98 18.01 -4.39
CA GLY A 66 9.00 18.00 -5.85
C GLY A 66 9.60 16.72 -6.41
N THR A 67 10.71 16.26 -5.86
CA THR A 67 11.35 14.99 -6.21
C THR A 67 10.44 13.81 -5.93
N LEU A 68 9.77 13.79 -4.76
CA LEU A 68 8.83 12.75 -4.39
C LEU A 68 7.63 12.69 -5.36
N HIS A 69 7.02 13.83 -5.67
CA HIS A 69 5.91 13.91 -6.64
C HIS A 69 6.33 13.46 -8.04
N ALA A 70 7.47 13.92 -8.54
CA ALA A 70 7.98 13.54 -9.85
C ALA A 70 8.24 12.03 -9.93
N TYR A 71 8.87 11.45 -8.91
CA TYR A 71 9.12 10.01 -8.83
C TYR A 71 7.83 9.21 -8.90
N PHE A 72 6.85 9.55 -8.06
CA PHE A 72 5.59 8.80 -8.00
C PHE A 72 4.77 8.94 -9.29
N ARG A 73 4.69 10.16 -9.87
CA ARG A 73 4.03 10.37 -11.15
C ARG A 73 4.69 9.57 -12.29
N ASP A 74 6.02 9.61 -12.38
CA ASP A 74 6.74 9.12 -13.55
C ASP A 74 7.09 7.62 -13.45
N ARG A 75 7.29 7.10 -12.24
CA ARG A 75 7.71 5.71 -12.01
C ARG A 75 6.61 4.80 -11.47
N ILE A 76 5.72 5.33 -10.65
CA ILE A 76 4.65 4.57 -9.99
C ILE A 76 3.30 4.76 -10.69
N GLY A 77 3.08 5.92 -11.33
CA GLY A 77 1.84 6.22 -12.05
C GLY A 77 0.69 6.66 -11.15
N MET A 78 0.96 6.96 -9.88
CA MET A 78 0.01 7.54 -8.93
C MET A 78 0.75 8.39 -7.91
N ASP A 79 0.04 9.23 -7.14
CA ASP A 79 0.65 10.03 -6.08
C ASP A 79 0.99 9.19 -4.85
N PHE A 80 1.95 9.69 -4.05
CA PHE A 80 2.43 9.02 -2.83
C PHE A 80 1.31 8.73 -1.82
N ARG A 81 0.36 9.65 -1.66
CA ARG A 81 -0.75 9.51 -0.70
C ARG A 81 -1.65 8.34 -1.08
N THR A 82 -2.04 8.26 -2.35
CA THR A 82 -2.86 7.17 -2.90
C THR A 82 -2.14 5.84 -2.77
N TRP A 83 -0.87 5.79 -3.14
CA TRP A 83 -0.04 4.59 -3.03
C TRP A 83 0.09 4.11 -1.57
N ARG A 84 0.43 5.01 -0.65
CA ARG A 84 0.50 4.70 0.78
C ARG A 84 -0.83 4.19 1.33
N ASN A 85 -1.93 4.80 0.91
CA ASN A 85 -3.25 4.38 1.34
C ASN A 85 -3.60 2.97 0.88
N ARG A 86 -3.22 2.60 -0.34
CA ARG A 86 -3.38 1.22 -0.84
C ARG A 86 -2.56 0.22 -0.02
N LEU A 87 -1.33 0.56 0.36
CA LEU A 87 -0.52 -0.28 1.25
C LEU A 87 -1.21 -0.51 2.61
N ARG A 88 -1.82 0.53 3.18
CA ARG A 88 -2.61 0.41 4.41
C ARG A 88 -3.82 -0.50 4.25
N LEU A 89 -4.51 -0.42 3.14
CA LEU A 89 -5.69 -1.25 2.87
C LEU A 89 -5.29 -2.72 2.66
N GLU A 90 -4.20 -2.99 1.94
CA GLU A 90 -3.68 -4.36 1.81
C GLU A 90 -3.18 -4.93 3.14
N ASP A 91 -2.50 -4.13 3.95
CA ASP A 91 -2.07 -4.51 5.30
C ASP A 91 -3.28 -4.80 6.20
N ALA A 92 -4.34 -3.99 6.12
CA ALA A 92 -5.59 -4.22 6.84
C ALA A 92 -6.27 -5.53 6.41
N LYS A 93 -6.32 -5.83 5.11
CA LYS A 93 -6.85 -7.10 4.59
C LYS A 93 -6.10 -8.29 5.19
N GLN A 94 -4.78 -8.22 5.22
CA GLN A 94 -3.95 -9.26 5.81
C GLN A 94 -4.24 -9.44 7.31
N MET A 95 -4.28 -8.34 8.08
CA MET A 95 -4.59 -8.38 9.52
C MET A 95 -6.00 -8.90 9.80
N LEU A 96 -7.00 -8.58 8.97
CA LEU A 96 -8.36 -9.10 9.12
C LEU A 96 -8.42 -10.63 9.02
N LEU A 97 -7.53 -11.24 8.24
CA LEU A 97 -7.44 -12.70 8.07
C LEU A 97 -6.59 -13.37 9.14
N GLU A 98 -5.49 -12.73 9.54
CA GLU A 98 -4.55 -13.29 10.53
C GLU A 98 -5.07 -13.17 11.97
N HIS A 99 -5.91 -12.16 12.22
CA HIS A 99 -6.45 -11.85 13.55
C HIS A 99 -7.98 -11.80 13.54
N PRO A 100 -8.65 -12.94 13.44
CA PRO A 100 -10.12 -12.99 13.37
C PRO A 100 -10.79 -12.44 14.65
N GLU A 101 -10.09 -12.48 15.79
CA GLU A 101 -10.52 -11.94 17.07
C GLU A 101 -10.45 -10.40 17.14
N MET A 102 -9.69 -9.77 16.27
CA MET A 102 -9.45 -8.32 16.32
C MET A 102 -10.62 -7.55 15.69
N GLU A 103 -11.11 -6.53 16.37
CA GLU A 103 -12.13 -5.66 15.81
C GLU A 103 -11.63 -4.91 14.57
N ALA A 104 -12.52 -4.74 13.57
CA ALA A 104 -12.16 -4.04 12.33
C ALA A 104 -11.65 -2.61 12.56
N ALA A 105 -12.19 -1.90 13.56
CA ALA A 105 -11.72 -0.56 13.93
C ALA A 105 -10.27 -0.58 14.43
N GLU A 106 -9.89 -1.57 15.21
CA GLU A 106 -8.52 -1.75 15.69
C GLU A 106 -7.57 -2.12 14.54
N VAL A 107 -8.01 -2.96 13.63
CA VAL A 107 -7.25 -3.25 12.38
C VAL A 107 -6.97 -1.97 11.61
N GLY A 108 -7.98 -1.13 11.39
CA GLY A 108 -7.81 0.16 10.71
C GLY A 108 -6.80 1.06 11.41
N ARG A 109 -6.87 1.16 12.74
CA ARG A 109 -5.91 1.94 13.53
C ARG A 109 -4.48 1.41 13.38
N ARG A 110 -4.26 0.10 13.47
CA ARG A 110 -2.94 -0.54 13.29
C ARG A 110 -2.39 -0.39 11.88
N ALA A 111 -3.28 -0.40 10.88
CA ALA A 111 -2.90 -0.14 9.49
C ALA A 111 -2.51 1.32 9.22
N GLY A 112 -2.73 2.23 10.18
CA GLY A 112 -2.32 3.64 10.11
C GLY A 112 -3.44 4.61 9.75
N PHE A 113 -4.71 4.20 9.80
CA PHE A 113 -5.85 5.10 9.61
C PHE A 113 -6.11 5.94 10.86
N SER A 114 -6.40 7.22 10.69
CA SER A 114 -6.59 8.17 11.78
C SER A 114 -7.90 7.97 12.55
N ASN A 115 -8.92 7.42 11.90
CA ASN A 115 -10.21 7.15 12.54
C ASN A 115 -10.98 6.03 11.83
N ARG A 116 -11.92 5.45 12.57
CA ARG A 116 -12.76 4.33 12.14
C ARG A 116 -13.58 4.62 10.88
N SER A 117 -14.20 5.79 10.81
CA SER A 117 -15.08 6.16 9.70
C SER A 117 -14.31 6.31 8.39
N ASN A 118 -13.12 6.92 8.45
CA ASN A 118 -12.25 7.06 7.30
C ASN A 118 -11.75 5.68 6.81
N PHE A 119 -11.36 4.82 7.73
CA PHE A 119 -10.98 3.45 7.40
C PHE A 119 -12.12 2.70 6.70
N ALA A 120 -13.29 2.65 7.31
CA ALA A 120 -14.45 1.92 6.78
C ALA A 120 -14.84 2.41 5.37
N ARG A 121 -14.87 3.74 5.17
CA ARG A 121 -15.19 4.33 3.87
C ARG A 121 -14.15 3.98 2.81
N GLN A 122 -12.88 4.08 3.13
CA GLN A 122 -11.80 3.81 2.17
C GLN A 122 -11.67 2.32 1.87
N PHE A 123 -11.89 1.47 2.87
CA PHE A 123 -11.90 0.03 2.69
C PHE A 123 -13.06 -0.42 1.79
N LEU A 124 -14.27 0.12 2.02
CA LEU A 124 -15.43 -0.13 1.17
C LEU A 124 -15.19 0.32 -0.28
N ALA A 125 -14.64 1.51 -0.47
CA ALA A 125 -14.31 2.02 -1.81
C ALA A 125 -13.27 1.16 -2.54
N TYR A 126 -12.34 0.57 -1.80
CA TYR A 126 -11.26 -0.24 -2.35
C TYR A 126 -11.65 -1.70 -2.63
N THR A 127 -12.43 -2.32 -1.75
CA THR A 127 -12.78 -3.76 -1.80
C THR A 127 -14.21 -4.03 -2.29
N GLY A 128 -15.09 -3.03 -2.27
CA GLY A 128 -16.51 -3.17 -2.60
C GLY A 128 -17.38 -3.60 -1.42
N CYS A 129 -16.81 -3.92 -0.25
CA CYS A 129 -17.57 -4.32 0.92
C CYS A 129 -16.95 -3.80 2.23
N LYS A 130 -17.71 -3.86 3.32
CA LYS A 130 -17.24 -3.41 4.65
C LYS A 130 -16.17 -4.38 5.19
N PRO A 131 -15.24 -3.92 6.05
CA PRO A 131 -14.17 -4.77 6.59
C PRO A 131 -14.64 -6.08 7.23
N ALA A 132 -15.69 -6.04 8.04
CA ALA A 132 -16.24 -7.23 8.69
C ALA A 132 -16.85 -8.22 7.68
N GLN A 133 -17.56 -7.72 6.70
CA GLN A 133 -18.13 -8.52 5.60
C GLN A 133 -17.01 -9.15 4.76
N TRP A 134 -16.01 -8.37 4.39
CA TRP A 134 -14.86 -8.86 3.64
C TRP A 134 -14.14 -10.00 4.35
N ARG A 135 -13.95 -9.89 5.68
CA ARG A 135 -13.36 -10.94 6.52
C ARG A 135 -14.15 -12.25 6.41
N GLU A 136 -15.47 -12.18 6.54
CA GLU A 136 -16.32 -13.34 6.49
C GLU A 136 -16.32 -14.02 5.12
N GLU A 137 -16.43 -13.25 4.04
CA GLU A 137 -16.37 -13.75 2.68
C GLU A 137 -15.02 -14.42 2.36
N ALA A 138 -13.93 -13.80 2.79
CA ALA A 138 -12.58 -14.35 2.60
C ALA A 138 -12.36 -15.64 3.40
N ARG A 139 -12.94 -15.74 4.60
CA ARG A 139 -12.91 -16.95 5.43
C ARG A 139 -13.68 -18.09 4.77
N MET A 140 -14.90 -17.85 4.32
CA MET A 140 -15.72 -18.84 3.59
C MET A 140 -15.01 -19.34 2.33
N SER A 141 -14.36 -18.46 1.58
CA SER A 141 -13.60 -18.82 0.37
C SER A 141 -12.36 -19.69 0.67
N ARG A 142 -11.75 -19.55 1.84
CA ARG A 142 -10.64 -20.41 2.28
C ARG A 142 -11.12 -21.80 2.69
N ASP A 143 -12.21 -21.87 3.45
CA ASP A 143 -12.79 -23.12 3.91
C ASP A 143 -13.30 -23.98 2.74
N SER A 144 -13.83 -23.34 1.69
CA SER A 144 -14.28 -24.02 0.46
C SER A 144 -13.13 -24.53 -0.42
N ARG A 145 -11.89 -24.09 -0.18
CA ARG A 145 -10.67 -24.52 -0.88
C ARG A 145 -9.83 -25.53 -0.11
N ALA A 146 -10.20 -25.85 1.12
CA ALA A 146 -9.56 -26.93 1.85
C ALA A 146 -9.82 -28.23 1.07
N PRO A 147 -8.79 -29.02 0.71
CA PRO A 147 -9.01 -30.29 0.05
C PRO A 147 -9.82 -31.18 0.98
N GLU A 148 -10.88 -31.76 0.46
CA GLU A 148 -11.58 -32.87 1.08
C GLU A 148 -10.52 -33.96 1.32
N ASN A 149 -10.14 -34.14 2.56
CA ASN A 149 -9.18 -35.15 2.95
C ASN A 149 -9.90 -36.50 2.83
N ASP A 150 -9.76 -37.10 1.66
CA ASP A 150 -10.16 -38.49 1.46
C ASP A 150 -9.39 -39.38 2.46
N TYR A 151 -10.01 -39.61 3.62
CA TYR A 151 -9.67 -40.75 4.46
C TYR A 151 -10.17 -42.01 3.75
N VAL A 152 -9.27 -42.64 3.05
CA VAL A 152 -9.39 -44.08 2.73
C VAL A 152 -8.52 -44.84 3.70
#